data_1342d74e8041d74276ad57225201aeed
#
_entry.id   1342d74e8041d74276ad57225201aeed
#
_cell.length_a   1.000
_cell.length_b   1.000
_cell.length_c   1.000
_cell.angle_alpha   90.00
_cell.angle_beta   90.00
_cell.angle_gamma   90.00
#
_symmetry.space_group_name_H-M   'P 1'
#
loop_
_entity.id
_entity.type
_entity.pdbx_description
1 polymer ?
#
loop_
_entity_poly.entity_id
_entity_poly.type
_entity_poly.pdbx_seq_one_letter_code
_entity_poly.pdbx_strand_id
1 'polypeptide(L)'
;MFKDYPAAVELRHRSWSDDFGETLKLLNEHHAAFVQIDEPKFKTSIRQNQLPNITSFYYLRAHGRNWKKWWRHEQKDERYDYLYTAPEIGKFGETLKAVEKIVKKSYAYTNNHANAHAIVNALELKDFLRQPIHEDFNPELIKRYPELKKVLAVVPQRDVLVPAHRS
;
A
#
# COMPACT_ATOMS: atom_id res chain seq x y z
N MET A 1 -11.43 -5.40 -24.29
CA MET A 1 -10.75 -6.57 -23.74
C MET A 1 -10.92 -6.67 -22.22
N PHE A 2 -10.93 -5.59 -21.45
CA PHE A 2 -11.03 -5.62 -19.97
C PHE A 2 -12.30 -4.97 -19.42
N LYS A 3 -13.35 -4.80 -20.24
CA LYS A 3 -14.57 -4.07 -19.85
C LYS A 3 -15.30 -4.65 -18.63
N ASP A 4 -15.15 -5.95 -18.40
CA ASP A 4 -15.86 -6.66 -17.31
C ASP A 4 -15.02 -6.78 -16.04
N TYR A 5 -13.82 -6.22 -16.01
CA TYR A 5 -12.92 -6.29 -14.87
C TYR A 5 -12.65 -4.91 -14.27
N PRO A 6 -12.56 -4.80 -12.94
CA PRO A 6 -12.08 -3.57 -12.30
C PRO A 6 -10.66 -3.27 -12.75
N ALA A 7 -10.44 -2.12 -13.36
CA ALA A 7 -9.13 -1.71 -13.85
C ALA A 7 -8.52 -0.64 -12.96
N ALA A 8 -7.21 -0.74 -12.70
CA ALA A 8 -6.42 0.29 -12.05
C ALA A 8 -5.20 0.60 -12.92
N VAL A 9 -4.91 1.89 -13.10
CA VAL A 9 -3.83 2.36 -13.97
C VAL A 9 -2.80 3.11 -13.16
N GLU A 10 -1.57 2.63 -13.17
CA GLU A 10 -0.43 3.27 -12.55
C GLU A 10 0.33 4.11 -13.57
N LEU A 11 0.30 5.41 -13.40
CA LEU A 11 1.02 6.38 -14.21
C LEU A 11 2.15 6.98 -13.38
N ARG A 12 3.36 7.06 -13.94
CA ARG A 12 4.55 7.49 -13.20
C ARG A 12 5.16 8.78 -13.72
N HIS A 13 5.03 9.04 -15.00
CA HIS A 13 5.66 10.20 -15.60
C HIS A 13 4.84 11.47 -15.40
N ARG A 14 5.52 12.58 -15.20
CA ARG A 14 4.95 13.90 -14.92
C ARG A 14 3.97 14.39 -15.98
N SER A 15 4.19 14.05 -17.26
CA SER A 15 3.30 14.48 -18.35
C SER A 15 1.83 14.15 -18.10
N TRP A 16 1.54 13.07 -17.37
CA TRP A 16 0.17 12.69 -17.00
C TRP A 16 -0.45 13.59 -15.92
N SER A 17 0.35 14.35 -15.21
CA SER A 17 -0.11 15.32 -14.22
C SER A 17 0.04 16.79 -14.66
N ASP A 18 0.70 17.04 -15.80
CA ASP A 18 0.78 18.38 -16.38
C ASP A 18 -0.57 18.80 -16.95
N ASP A 19 -1.34 17.85 -17.50
CA ASP A 19 -2.76 18.00 -17.81
C ASP A 19 -3.58 16.97 -17.02
N PHE A 20 -3.72 17.24 -15.73
CA PHE A 20 -4.36 16.29 -14.81
C PHE A 20 -5.86 16.13 -15.09
N GLY A 21 -6.52 17.17 -15.57
CA GLY A 21 -7.94 17.14 -15.92
C GLY A 21 -8.24 16.14 -17.04
N GLU A 22 -7.50 16.19 -18.14
CA GLU A 22 -7.68 15.24 -19.25
C GLU A 22 -7.28 13.82 -18.86
N THR A 23 -6.23 13.65 -18.03
CA THR A 23 -5.88 12.33 -17.51
C THR A 23 -6.99 11.72 -16.68
N LEU A 24 -7.59 12.47 -15.76
CA LEU A 24 -8.70 11.97 -14.95
C LEU A 24 -9.95 11.68 -15.79
N LYS A 25 -10.25 12.53 -16.78
CA LYS A 25 -11.35 12.32 -17.71
C LYS A 25 -11.19 11.00 -18.46
N LEU A 26 -10.02 10.74 -19.04
CA LEU A 26 -9.70 9.48 -19.71
C LEU A 26 -9.90 8.26 -18.79
N LEU A 27 -9.37 8.31 -17.57
CA LEU A 27 -9.50 7.22 -16.62
C LEU A 27 -10.96 6.99 -16.22
N ASN A 28 -11.73 8.06 -16.01
CA ASN A 28 -13.14 7.99 -15.63
C ASN A 28 -14.02 7.43 -16.75
N GLU A 29 -13.77 7.80 -18.00
CA GLU A 29 -14.46 7.25 -19.18
C GLU A 29 -14.30 5.72 -19.28
N HIS A 30 -13.17 5.21 -18.81
CA HIS A 30 -12.90 3.77 -18.77
C HIS A 30 -13.18 3.12 -17.41
N HIS A 31 -13.78 3.83 -16.46
CA HIS A 31 -14.02 3.36 -15.08
C HIS A 31 -12.77 2.80 -14.40
N ALA A 32 -11.60 3.32 -14.77
CA ALA A 32 -10.31 2.89 -14.25
C ALA A 32 -9.89 3.73 -13.04
N ALA A 33 -9.49 3.06 -11.95
CA ALA A 33 -8.92 3.73 -10.79
C ALA A 33 -7.53 4.27 -11.11
N PHE A 34 -7.28 5.52 -10.74
CA PHE A 34 -5.95 6.09 -10.76
C PHE A 34 -5.14 5.59 -9.57
N VAL A 35 -4.12 4.78 -9.80
CA VAL A 35 -3.27 4.25 -8.73
C VAL A 35 -2.47 5.39 -8.10
N GLN A 36 -2.67 5.60 -6.82
CA GLN A 36 -1.85 6.53 -6.04
C GLN A 36 -0.54 5.85 -5.67
N ILE A 37 0.59 6.50 -5.94
CA ILE A 37 1.91 5.93 -5.69
C ILE A 37 2.71 6.78 -4.72
N ASP A 38 3.39 6.10 -3.81
CA ASP A 38 4.45 6.69 -3.00
C ASP A 38 5.80 6.13 -3.44
N GLU A 39 6.64 7.03 -3.92
CA GLU A 39 7.98 6.77 -4.42
C GLU A 39 8.85 8.03 -4.27
N PRO A 40 10.18 7.96 -4.44
CA PRO A 40 11.01 9.15 -4.47
C PRO A 40 10.53 10.13 -5.54
N LYS A 41 10.42 11.42 -5.20
CA LYS A 41 9.92 12.43 -6.12
C LYS A 41 11.07 13.10 -6.88
N PHE A 42 11.10 12.87 -8.18
CA PHE A 42 12.01 13.47 -9.13
C PHE A 42 11.28 14.55 -9.97
N LYS A 43 12.03 15.31 -10.77
CA LYS A 43 11.44 16.31 -11.68
C LYS A 43 10.45 15.70 -12.68
N THR A 44 10.69 14.45 -13.07
CA THR A 44 9.86 13.68 -14.01
C THR A 44 8.79 12.83 -13.34
N SER A 45 8.74 12.78 -12.01
CA SER A 45 7.72 12.01 -11.27
C SER A 45 6.37 12.69 -11.38
N ILE A 46 5.34 11.86 -11.50
CA ILE A 46 3.95 12.31 -11.50
C ILE A 46 3.60 13.04 -10.19
N ARG A 47 2.73 14.04 -10.29
CA ARG A 47 2.14 14.74 -9.16
C ARG A 47 0.74 14.17 -8.92
N GLN A 48 0.43 13.84 -7.70
CA GLN A 48 -0.83 13.21 -7.31
C GLN A 48 -1.44 13.92 -6.10
N ASN A 49 -2.77 13.93 -6.05
CA ASN A 49 -3.52 14.58 -4.99
C ASN A 49 -4.01 13.63 -3.90
N GLN A 50 -3.70 12.34 -3.99
CA GLN A 50 -4.11 11.28 -3.06
C GLN A 50 -5.64 11.02 -3.00
N LEU A 51 -6.42 11.62 -3.89
CA LEU A 51 -7.87 11.46 -3.95
C LEU A 51 -8.27 10.36 -4.95
N PRO A 52 -9.36 9.62 -4.68
CA PRO A 52 -9.93 8.69 -5.64
C PRO A 52 -10.58 9.44 -6.80
N ASN A 53 -10.43 8.93 -8.02
CA ASN A 53 -11.12 9.45 -9.21
C ASN A 53 -12.43 8.73 -9.51
N ILE A 54 -12.63 7.54 -8.94
CA ILE A 54 -13.85 6.75 -9.04
C ILE A 54 -14.30 6.29 -7.64
N THR A 55 -15.57 5.93 -7.50
CA THR A 55 -16.15 5.51 -6.20
C THR A 55 -16.14 4.00 -5.96
N SER A 56 -15.80 3.19 -6.97
CA SER A 56 -15.79 1.74 -6.84
C SER A 56 -14.65 1.26 -5.93
N PHE A 57 -13.45 1.78 -6.12
CA PHE A 57 -12.31 1.46 -5.27
C PHE A 57 -11.18 2.49 -5.36
N TYR A 58 -10.34 2.46 -4.35
CA TYR A 58 -9.08 3.20 -4.25
C TYR A 58 -7.89 2.25 -4.26
N TYR A 59 -6.79 2.67 -4.87
CA TYR A 59 -5.59 1.85 -4.96
C TYR A 59 -4.35 2.67 -4.62
N LEU A 60 -3.66 2.28 -3.54
CA LEU A 60 -2.39 2.87 -3.10
C LEU A 60 -1.27 1.85 -3.26
N ARG A 61 -0.13 2.28 -3.82
CA ARG A 61 1.12 1.51 -3.87
C ARG A 61 2.27 2.29 -3.24
N ALA A 62 2.85 1.73 -2.19
CA ALA A 62 4.00 2.27 -1.48
C ALA A 62 5.27 1.56 -1.94
N HIS A 63 6.05 2.18 -2.83
CA HIS A 63 7.24 1.60 -3.45
C HIS A 63 8.53 1.74 -2.62
N GLY A 64 8.47 2.53 -1.54
CA GLY A 64 9.65 2.96 -0.80
C GLY A 64 10.22 4.28 -1.34
N ARG A 65 11.03 4.93 -0.52
CA ARG A 65 11.62 6.25 -0.83
C ARG A 65 13.14 6.20 -0.90
N ASN A 66 13.72 5.08 -1.30
CA ASN A 66 15.18 4.95 -1.42
C ASN A 66 15.69 5.76 -2.62
N TRP A 67 15.77 7.06 -2.42
CA TRP A 67 16.17 8.03 -3.43
C TRP A 67 17.58 7.75 -4.00
N LYS A 68 18.53 7.35 -3.15
CA LYS A 68 19.93 7.12 -3.53
C LYS A 68 20.08 5.96 -4.50
N LYS A 69 19.29 4.91 -4.30
CA LYS A 69 19.36 3.65 -5.07
C LYS A 69 18.29 3.55 -6.16
N TRP A 70 17.47 4.56 -6.35
CA TRP A 70 16.36 4.50 -7.31
C TRP A 70 16.83 4.28 -8.75
N TRP A 71 17.86 5.00 -9.17
CA TRP A 71 18.43 4.92 -10.51
C TRP A 71 19.81 4.24 -10.54
N ARG A 72 20.54 4.28 -9.44
CA ARG A 72 21.89 3.73 -9.31
C ARG A 72 21.90 2.59 -8.30
N HIS A 73 21.57 1.40 -8.75
CA HIS A 73 21.53 0.19 -7.95
C HIS A 73 22.31 -0.92 -8.68
N GLU A 74 22.96 -1.78 -7.92
CA GLU A 74 23.64 -2.97 -8.43
C GLU A 74 22.66 -4.13 -8.57
N GLN A 75 21.74 -4.26 -7.62
CA GLN A 75 20.67 -5.25 -7.64
C GLN A 75 19.32 -4.55 -7.74
N LYS A 76 18.40 -5.15 -8.53
CA LYS A 76 17.07 -4.57 -8.79
C LYS A 76 16.27 -4.24 -7.54
N ASP A 77 16.51 -4.97 -6.45
CA ASP A 77 15.75 -4.84 -5.20
C ASP A 77 16.22 -3.69 -4.32
N GLU A 78 17.44 -3.19 -4.49
CA GLU A 78 17.98 -2.10 -3.68
C GLU A 78 17.15 -0.83 -3.72
N ARG A 79 16.48 -0.52 -4.83
CA ARG A 79 15.60 0.64 -4.94
C ARG A 79 14.37 0.53 -4.02
N TYR A 80 13.98 -0.69 -3.66
CA TYR A 80 12.84 -1.00 -2.79
C TYR A 80 13.26 -1.24 -1.34
N ASP A 81 14.55 -1.09 -1.02
CA ASP A 81 15.08 -1.20 0.33
C ASP A 81 14.83 0.09 1.10
N TYR A 82 13.62 0.21 1.61
CA TYR A 82 13.15 1.35 2.39
C TYR A 82 12.10 0.90 3.39
N LEU A 83 12.40 1.03 4.66
CA LEU A 83 11.41 0.83 5.73
C LEU A 83 10.73 2.18 6.02
N TYR A 84 9.43 2.26 5.74
CA TYR A 84 8.65 3.44 6.11
C TYR A 84 8.60 3.59 7.62
N THR A 85 8.75 4.81 8.08
CA THR A 85 8.64 5.16 9.49
C THR A 85 7.18 5.17 9.96
N ALA A 86 6.95 5.02 11.26
CA ALA A 86 5.60 5.07 11.84
C ALA A 86 4.81 6.36 11.46
N PRO A 87 5.41 7.59 11.43
CA PRO A 87 4.71 8.77 10.94
C PRO A 87 4.32 8.70 9.46
N GLU A 88 5.11 8.02 8.61
CA GLU A 88 4.80 7.85 7.20
C GLU A 88 3.66 6.85 7.01
N ILE A 89 3.68 5.73 7.73
CA ILE A 89 2.58 4.76 7.78
C ILE A 89 1.30 5.41 8.30
N GLY A 90 1.40 6.25 9.34
CA GLY A 90 0.28 7.03 9.86
C GLY A 90 -0.39 7.88 8.79
N LYS A 91 0.38 8.57 7.94
CA LYS A 91 -0.16 9.36 6.82
C LYS A 91 -0.92 8.51 5.81
N PHE A 92 -0.42 7.32 5.48
CA PHE A 92 -1.15 6.39 4.63
C PHE A 92 -2.45 5.95 5.28
N GLY A 93 -2.41 5.63 6.58
CA GLY A 93 -3.58 5.24 7.34
C GLY A 93 -4.65 6.35 7.41
N GLU A 94 -4.25 7.60 7.62
CA GLU A 94 -5.15 8.75 7.59
C GLU A 94 -5.79 8.94 6.20
N THR A 95 -4.98 8.82 5.14
CA THR A 95 -5.49 8.86 3.76
C THR A 95 -6.53 7.76 3.53
N LEU A 96 -6.23 6.53 3.92
CA LEU A 96 -7.15 5.39 3.76
C LEU A 96 -8.45 5.58 4.55
N LYS A 97 -8.39 6.09 5.79
CA LYS A 97 -9.59 6.45 6.57
C LYS A 97 -10.44 7.54 5.92
N ALA A 98 -9.78 8.52 5.29
CA ALA A 98 -10.49 9.59 4.57
C ALA A 98 -11.19 9.07 3.32
N VAL A 99 -10.51 8.26 2.50
CA VAL A 99 -11.07 7.73 1.25
C VAL A 99 -12.10 6.63 1.47
N GLU A 100 -12.08 5.92 2.60
CA GLU A 100 -13.09 4.91 2.97
C GLU A 100 -14.52 5.48 2.97
N LYS A 101 -14.67 6.78 3.24
CA LYS A 101 -15.95 7.48 3.18
C LYS A 101 -16.43 7.76 1.76
N ILE A 102 -15.58 7.60 0.76
CA ILE A 102 -15.82 7.97 -0.63
C ILE A 102 -15.95 6.73 -1.51
N VAL A 103 -15.16 5.69 -1.24
CA VAL A 103 -15.07 4.51 -2.08
C VAL A 103 -15.63 3.28 -1.38
N LYS A 104 -16.07 2.30 -2.18
CA LYS A 104 -16.60 1.03 -1.65
C LYS A 104 -15.50 0.11 -1.11
N LYS A 105 -14.28 0.22 -1.64
CA LYS A 105 -13.15 -0.66 -1.28
C LYS A 105 -11.83 0.07 -1.44
N SER A 106 -10.88 -0.19 -0.57
CA SER A 106 -9.52 0.34 -0.67
C SER A 106 -8.51 -0.80 -0.71
N TYR A 107 -7.52 -0.65 -1.59
CA TYR A 107 -6.37 -1.54 -1.67
C TYR A 107 -5.11 -0.75 -1.35
N ALA A 108 -4.31 -1.26 -0.42
CA ALA A 108 -3.00 -0.71 -0.10
C ALA A 108 -1.94 -1.80 -0.24
N TYR A 109 -0.98 -1.57 -1.11
CA TYR A 109 0.12 -2.50 -1.37
C TYR A 109 1.44 -1.87 -1.00
N THR A 110 2.14 -2.51 -0.10
CA THR A 110 3.52 -2.21 0.23
C THR A 110 4.45 -2.96 -0.73
N ASN A 111 5.21 -2.23 -1.55
CA ASN A 111 6.05 -2.79 -2.60
C ASN A 111 7.56 -2.65 -2.29
N ASN A 112 7.89 -2.22 -1.10
CA ASN A 112 9.24 -2.09 -0.54
C ASN A 112 9.72 -3.43 0.04
N HIS A 113 9.80 -4.46 -0.83
CA HIS A 113 9.92 -5.86 -0.40
C HIS A 113 11.30 -6.26 0.12
N ALA A 114 12.34 -5.49 -0.15
CA ALA A 114 13.68 -5.78 0.38
C ALA A 114 13.64 -5.94 1.91
N ASN A 115 14.37 -6.92 2.41
CA ASN A 115 14.50 -7.15 3.86
C ASN A 115 13.19 -7.40 4.61
N ALA A 116 12.11 -7.82 3.94
CA ALA A 116 10.76 -7.98 4.49
C ALA A 116 10.08 -6.66 4.93
N HIS A 117 10.59 -5.49 4.55
CA HIS A 117 10.03 -4.19 4.91
C HIS A 117 8.56 -4.05 4.51
N ALA A 118 8.17 -4.62 3.36
CA ALA A 118 6.79 -4.60 2.90
C ALA A 118 5.83 -5.28 3.91
N ILE A 119 6.24 -6.42 4.47
CA ILE A 119 5.45 -7.13 5.48
C ILE A 119 5.34 -6.30 6.76
N VAL A 120 6.46 -5.76 7.24
CA VAL A 120 6.50 -4.92 8.44
C VAL A 120 5.55 -3.74 8.30
N ASN A 121 5.67 -2.97 7.21
CA ASN A 121 4.83 -1.79 7.00
C ASN A 121 3.36 -2.14 6.74
N ALA A 122 3.07 -3.29 6.11
CA ALA A 122 1.69 -3.75 5.97
C ALA A 122 1.05 -4.06 7.33
N LEU A 123 1.80 -4.68 8.26
CA LEU A 123 1.33 -4.96 9.61
C LEU A 123 1.11 -3.69 10.42
N GLU A 124 2.06 -2.74 10.38
CA GLU A 124 1.92 -1.44 11.02
C GLU A 124 0.70 -0.65 10.49
N LEU A 125 0.46 -0.73 9.17
CA LEU A 125 -0.71 -0.09 8.55
C LEU A 125 -2.01 -0.77 8.99
N LYS A 126 -2.06 -2.09 9.06
CA LYS A 126 -3.21 -2.84 9.58
C LYS A 126 -3.50 -2.46 11.04
N ASP A 127 -2.46 -2.37 11.88
CA ASP A 127 -2.61 -1.95 13.28
C ASP A 127 -3.16 -0.52 13.38
N PHE A 128 -2.61 0.43 12.61
CA PHE A 128 -3.11 1.80 12.56
C PHE A 128 -4.58 1.88 12.16
N LEU A 129 -5.00 1.02 11.22
CA LEU A 129 -6.38 0.92 10.75
C LEU A 129 -7.26 0.06 11.64
N ARG A 130 -6.72 -0.53 12.71
CA ARG A 130 -7.40 -1.49 13.60
C ARG A 130 -8.00 -2.67 12.84
N GLN A 131 -7.30 -3.12 11.80
CA GLN A 131 -7.69 -4.30 11.04
C GLN A 131 -7.16 -5.56 11.71
N PRO A 132 -7.89 -6.68 11.64
CA PRO A 132 -7.44 -7.92 12.24
C PRO A 132 -6.17 -8.44 11.54
N ILE A 133 -5.26 -8.96 12.36
CA ILE A 133 -4.03 -9.62 11.93
C ILE A 133 -4.16 -11.07 12.38
N HIS A 134 -4.32 -11.99 11.44
CA HIS A 134 -4.70 -13.38 11.71
C HIS A 134 -3.60 -14.40 11.46
N GLU A 135 -2.38 -13.96 11.22
CA GLU A 135 -1.33 -14.83 10.72
C GLU A 135 -0.31 -15.17 11.80
N ASP A 136 0.16 -16.40 11.80
CA ASP A 136 1.35 -16.81 12.52
C ASP A 136 2.58 -16.28 11.78
N PHE A 137 3.33 -15.43 12.42
CA PHE A 137 4.53 -14.85 11.82
C PHE A 137 5.77 -15.65 12.19
N ASN A 138 6.68 -15.77 11.22
CA ASN A 138 7.99 -16.35 11.47
C ASN A 138 8.69 -15.61 12.63
N PRO A 139 9.12 -16.32 13.69
CA PRO A 139 9.82 -15.72 14.82
C PRO A 139 11.04 -14.89 14.45
N GLU A 140 11.73 -15.21 13.34
CA GLU A 140 12.86 -14.43 12.84
C GLU A 140 12.44 -13.03 12.37
N LEU A 141 11.22 -12.85 11.85
CA LEU A 141 10.69 -11.54 11.51
C LEU A 141 10.57 -10.67 12.77
N ILE A 142 10.01 -11.24 13.85
CA ILE A 142 9.83 -10.53 15.12
C ILE A 142 11.18 -10.25 15.79
N LYS A 143 12.13 -11.15 15.66
CA LYS A 143 13.50 -10.95 16.16
C LYS A 143 14.21 -9.80 15.45
N ARG A 144 14.03 -9.70 14.13
CA ARG A 144 14.60 -8.65 13.29
C ARG A 144 13.90 -7.30 13.46
N TYR A 145 12.59 -7.30 13.70
CA TYR A 145 11.74 -6.13 13.87
C TYR A 145 10.98 -6.21 15.20
N PRO A 146 11.66 -5.91 16.34
CA PRO A 146 11.07 -6.07 17.68
C PRO A 146 9.84 -5.20 17.93
N GLU A 147 9.67 -4.11 17.20
CA GLU A 147 8.50 -3.22 17.23
C GLU A 147 7.21 -3.94 16.89
N LEU A 148 7.26 -4.98 16.05
CA LEU A 148 6.11 -5.81 15.70
C LEU A 148 5.50 -6.54 16.89
N LYS A 149 6.23 -6.73 17.99
CA LYS A 149 5.67 -7.32 19.22
C LYS A 149 4.46 -6.52 19.74
N LYS A 150 4.51 -5.19 19.62
CA LYS A 150 3.40 -4.32 20.03
C LYS A 150 2.20 -4.47 19.10
N VAL A 151 2.45 -4.55 17.81
CA VAL A 151 1.44 -4.72 16.76
C VAL A 151 0.73 -6.07 16.90
N LEU A 152 1.49 -7.13 17.16
CA LEU A 152 0.98 -8.48 17.26
C LEU A 152 0.33 -8.80 18.63
N ALA A 153 0.71 -8.10 19.70
CA ALA A 153 0.15 -8.28 21.04
C ALA A 153 -1.29 -7.75 21.20
N VAL A 154 -1.74 -6.90 20.29
CA VAL A 154 -3.10 -6.30 20.27
C VAL A 154 -4.14 -7.23 19.62
N VAL A 155 -3.70 -8.33 19.00
CA VAL A 155 -4.61 -9.32 18.41
C VAL A 155 -5.30 -10.11 19.53
N PRO A 156 -6.63 -10.00 19.72
CA PRO A 156 -7.32 -10.91 20.62
C PRO A 156 -7.11 -12.34 20.12
N GLN A 157 -6.58 -13.21 20.94
CA GLN A 157 -6.62 -14.64 20.68
C GLN A 157 -8.10 -15.02 20.53
N ARG A 158 -8.59 -15.12 19.30
CA ARG A 158 -9.86 -15.78 19.03
C ARG A 158 -9.61 -17.27 19.22
N ASP A 159 -10.36 -17.86 20.10
CA ASP A 159 -10.43 -19.31 20.27
C ASP A 159 -10.54 -19.96 18.89
N VAL A 160 -9.52 -20.70 18.52
CA VAL A 160 -9.55 -21.55 17.35
C VAL A 160 -10.58 -22.62 17.66
N LEU A 161 -11.80 -22.46 17.17
CA LEU A 161 -12.77 -23.54 17.14
C LEU A 161 -12.19 -24.66 16.27
N VAL A 162 -11.52 -25.60 16.92
CA VAL A 162 -11.11 -26.86 16.31
C VAL A 162 -12.41 -27.58 15.90
N PRO A 163 -12.64 -27.84 14.59
CA PRO A 163 -13.81 -28.61 14.21
C PRO A 163 -13.68 -30.00 14.81
N ALA A 164 -14.66 -30.39 15.64
CA ALA A 164 -14.76 -31.73 16.22
C ALA A 164 -14.79 -32.74 15.07
N HIS A 165 -13.78 -33.58 14.96
CA HIS A 165 -13.82 -34.74 14.12
C HIS A 165 -15.02 -35.62 14.55
N ARG A 166 -16.01 -35.70 13.65
CA ARG A 166 -17.05 -36.72 13.79
C ARG A 166 -16.42 -38.08 13.49
N SER A 167 -16.34 -38.93 14.50
CA SER A 167 -16.15 -40.38 14.42
C SER A 167 -17.35 -41.05 13.78
#